data_d416bff8c2ef927081a3bc4dcec7bcf2
#
_entry.id   d416bff8c2ef927081a3bc4dcec7bcf2
#
_cell.length_a   1.000
_cell.length_b   1.000
_cell.length_c   1.000
_cell.angle_alpha   90.00
_cell.angle_beta   90.00
_cell.angle_gamma   90.00
#
_symmetry.space_group_name_H-M   'P 1'
#
loop_
_entity.id
_entity.type
_entity.pdbx_description
1 polymer ?
#
loop_
_entity_poly.entity_id
_entity_poly.type
_entity_poly.pdbx_seq_one_letter_code
_entity_poly.pdbx_strand_id
1 'polypeptide(L)'
;MYRKTYALINCNTLKRNIQNIKENYPYKYYIGVVKANAYGHGDYIVNTLIQGGINYLAASSLEECLNIRKRNENIPILCLEPIDHEFLNICEKENITITIPDYEYFKNIDLNLNLKVHLKIDSGMNRLGFKDKNEIKKVYDTILNYPNITLEGIYTHLGTSGMWDSHYDHDLKNFEDITSLIDLNTIPIVHISRSLTLVTHPMPKYVTGIRLGIIMYGFPQKINKPSGLRLIKRNMYLKKHHISDITYENNLNLNTAFSLHTTVMTIKNVKKGEYIGYGAKYIAEENMKIAIIPIGFADGLIKQYENQTVKINNKDYKIIGEVGMDMTAIKIDDSVKLKDHVIIFDDAKKKSKELGISAYQLFTSITTRVPRVYDEDGKLTEIKY
;
A
#
# COMPACT_ATOMS: atom_id res chain seq x y z
N MET A 1 13.48 20.59 12.03
CA MET A 1 14.21 19.37 11.57
C MET A 1 15.71 19.55 11.78
N TYR A 2 16.34 18.68 12.61
CA TYR A 2 17.79 18.78 12.85
C TYR A 2 18.58 18.11 11.73
N ARG A 3 18.12 16.93 11.28
CA ARG A 3 18.68 16.20 10.15
C ARG A 3 17.85 16.52 8.90
N LYS A 4 18.54 16.91 7.82
CA LYS A 4 17.88 17.38 6.58
C LYS A 4 17.48 16.23 5.64
N THR A 5 17.21 15.04 6.18
CA THR A 5 16.66 13.89 5.46
C THR A 5 15.19 13.75 5.79
N TYR A 6 14.32 13.73 4.80
CA TYR A 6 12.86 13.66 4.99
C TYR A 6 12.15 13.03 3.79
N ALA A 7 11.00 12.45 4.05
CA ALA A 7 10.05 12.05 3.01
C ALA A 7 9.01 13.16 2.85
N LEU A 8 8.86 13.69 1.65
CA LEU A 8 7.84 14.66 1.32
C LEU A 8 6.59 13.95 0.80
N ILE A 9 5.44 14.24 1.42
CA ILE A 9 4.13 13.69 1.08
C ILE A 9 3.25 14.81 0.54
N ASN A 10 2.89 14.74 -0.73
CA ASN A 10 1.99 15.72 -1.36
C ASN A 10 0.53 15.33 -1.12
N CYS A 11 -0.13 15.99 -0.17
CA CYS A 11 -1.51 15.74 0.22
C CYS A 11 -2.51 16.00 -0.91
N ASN A 12 -2.28 17.03 -1.72
CA ASN A 12 -3.16 17.37 -2.85
C ASN A 12 -3.12 16.28 -3.94
N THR A 13 -1.95 15.66 -4.13
CA THR A 13 -1.83 14.53 -5.06
C THR A 13 -2.64 13.33 -4.58
N LEU A 14 -2.63 13.01 -3.28
CA LEU A 14 -3.47 11.94 -2.72
C LEU A 14 -4.96 12.24 -2.93
N LYS A 15 -5.42 13.45 -2.62
CA LYS A 15 -6.83 13.87 -2.84
C LYS A 15 -7.23 13.70 -4.31
N ARG A 16 -6.42 14.21 -5.24
CA ARG A 16 -6.70 14.10 -6.70
C ARG A 16 -6.72 12.65 -7.18
N ASN A 17 -5.81 11.81 -6.69
CA ASN A 17 -5.81 10.39 -7.04
C ASN A 17 -7.12 9.71 -6.64
N ILE A 18 -7.59 9.94 -5.40
CA ILE A 18 -8.84 9.36 -4.90
C ILE A 18 -10.04 9.86 -5.69
N GLN A 19 -10.12 11.17 -5.95
CA GLN A 19 -11.18 11.78 -6.76
C GLN A 19 -11.23 11.16 -8.16
N ASN A 20 -10.08 11.05 -8.83
CA ASN A 20 -9.98 10.43 -10.15
C ASN A 20 -10.42 8.95 -10.14
N ILE A 21 -10.10 8.19 -9.09
CA ILE A 21 -10.58 6.82 -8.92
C ILE A 21 -12.11 6.80 -8.75
N LYS A 22 -12.67 7.70 -7.95
CA LYS A 22 -14.12 7.77 -7.70
C LYS A 22 -14.93 8.11 -8.96
N GLU A 23 -14.41 9.03 -9.78
CA GLU A 23 -15.04 9.42 -11.06
C GLU A 23 -15.10 8.25 -12.04
N ASN A 24 -14.06 7.40 -12.07
CA ASN A 24 -13.98 6.27 -12.99
C ASN A 24 -14.63 4.98 -12.44
N TYR A 25 -14.72 4.83 -11.12
CA TYR A 25 -15.23 3.64 -10.45
C TYR A 25 -16.21 4.06 -9.33
N PRO A 26 -17.48 4.34 -9.65
CA PRO A 26 -18.47 4.78 -8.67
C PRO A 26 -18.93 3.61 -7.78
N TYR A 27 -18.67 3.72 -6.48
CA TYR A 27 -19.11 2.77 -5.45
C TYR A 27 -19.67 3.53 -4.23
N LYS A 28 -20.41 2.82 -3.39
CA LYS A 28 -20.93 3.38 -2.14
C LYS A 28 -19.81 3.51 -1.09
N TYR A 29 -18.93 2.51 -1.01
CA TYR A 29 -17.86 2.46 -0.01
C TYR A 29 -16.48 2.46 -0.68
N TYR A 30 -15.66 3.45 -0.30
CA TYR A 30 -14.26 3.58 -0.69
C TYR A 30 -13.39 3.30 0.54
N ILE A 31 -12.89 2.08 0.63
CA ILE A 31 -12.12 1.61 1.78
C ILE A 31 -10.64 1.89 1.55
N GLY A 32 -10.11 2.93 2.17
CA GLY A 32 -8.68 3.27 2.11
C GLY A 32 -7.85 2.32 2.96
N VAL A 33 -6.94 1.57 2.35
CA VAL A 33 -6.05 0.65 3.06
C VAL A 33 -4.81 1.40 3.51
N VAL A 34 -4.67 1.59 4.84
CA VAL A 34 -3.64 2.43 5.47
C VAL A 34 -2.69 1.66 6.38
N LYS A 35 -2.61 0.34 6.21
CA LYS A 35 -1.68 -0.52 6.95
C LYS A 35 -0.21 -0.18 6.66
N ALA A 36 0.71 -0.68 7.49
CA ALA A 36 2.14 -0.41 7.43
C ALA A 36 2.44 1.11 7.40
N ASN A 37 1.87 1.81 8.40
CA ASN A 37 1.97 3.27 8.52
C ASN A 37 1.54 3.98 7.22
N ALA A 38 0.34 3.65 6.74
CA ALA A 38 -0.21 4.12 5.46
C ALA A 38 0.76 3.90 4.28
N TYR A 39 1.26 2.67 4.14
CA TYR A 39 2.30 2.32 3.16
C TYR A 39 3.52 3.24 3.26
N GLY A 40 3.97 3.53 4.47
CA GLY A 40 5.11 4.40 4.74
C GLY A 40 4.84 5.90 4.61
N HIS A 41 3.63 6.31 4.18
CA HIS A 41 3.26 7.73 4.05
C HIS A 41 2.97 8.40 5.41
N GLY A 42 2.74 7.62 6.46
CA GLY A 42 2.39 8.13 7.78
C GLY A 42 0.87 8.28 7.99
N ASP A 43 0.43 8.05 9.22
CA ASP A 43 -0.98 8.12 9.61
C ASP A 43 -1.59 9.54 9.57
N TYR A 44 -0.75 10.57 9.51
CA TYR A 44 -1.19 11.97 9.38
C TYR A 44 -2.06 12.21 8.14
N ILE A 45 -1.88 11.42 7.07
CA ILE A 45 -2.68 11.55 5.85
C ILE A 45 -4.15 11.13 6.00
N VAL A 46 -4.57 10.54 7.11
CA VAL A 46 -5.92 10.03 7.33
C VAL A 46 -6.99 11.06 6.94
N ASN A 47 -6.89 12.28 7.47
CA ASN A 47 -7.85 13.34 7.13
C ASN A 47 -7.74 13.79 5.66
N THR A 48 -6.55 13.76 5.08
CA THR A 48 -6.35 14.01 3.63
C THR A 48 -7.09 12.98 2.77
N LEU A 49 -7.02 11.69 3.15
CA LEU A 49 -7.72 10.63 2.43
C LEU A 49 -9.25 10.80 2.52
N ILE A 50 -9.76 11.15 3.71
CA ILE A 50 -11.19 11.43 3.93
C ILE A 50 -11.65 12.61 3.08
N GLN A 51 -10.90 13.70 3.04
CA GLN A 51 -11.17 14.86 2.18
C GLN A 51 -11.15 14.49 0.68
N GLY A 52 -10.31 13.54 0.27
CA GLY A 52 -10.31 12.98 -1.09
C GLY A 52 -11.54 12.14 -1.41
N GLY A 53 -12.27 11.68 -0.38
CA GLY A 53 -13.52 10.94 -0.53
C GLY A 53 -13.46 9.48 -0.08
N ILE A 54 -12.43 9.09 0.67
CA ILE A 54 -12.43 7.83 1.43
C ILE A 54 -13.47 7.97 2.55
N ASN A 55 -14.35 6.97 2.67
CA ASN A 55 -15.41 6.95 3.68
C ASN A 55 -15.35 5.74 4.61
N TYR A 56 -14.31 4.92 4.46
CA TYR A 56 -13.99 3.79 5.32
C TYR A 56 -12.49 3.56 5.30
N LEU A 57 -11.87 3.15 6.41
CA LEU A 57 -10.45 2.81 6.46
C LEU A 57 -10.23 1.34 6.82
N ALA A 58 -9.10 0.77 6.42
CA ALA A 58 -8.69 -0.57 6.81
C ALA A 58 -7.20 -0.63 7.12
N ALA A 59 -6.85 -1.24 8.26
CA ALA A 59 -5.49 -1.46 8.70
C ALA A 59 -5.25 -2.94 9.04
N SER A 60 -4.01 -3.35 9.29
CA SER A 60 -3.72 -4.76 9.56
C SER A 60 -3.97 -5.13 11.02
N SER A 61 -3.50 -4.34 11.98
CA SER A 61 -3.53 -4.67 13.41
C SER A 61 -4.33 -3.67 14.23
N LEU A 62 -4.65 -4.05 15.47
CA LEU A 62 -5.37 -3.19 16.40
C LEU A 62 -4.58 -1.91 16.71
N GLU A 63 -3.26 -1.99 16.86
CA GLU A 63 -2.40 -0.83 17.12
C GLU A 63 -2.47 0.19 15.98
N GLU A 64 -2.46 -0.28 14.74
CA GLU A 64 -2.63 0.60 13.57
C GLU A 64 -4.02 1.25 13.58
N CYS A 65 -5.07 0.49 13.89
CA CYS A 65 -6.43 1.01 14.01
C CYS A 65 -6.54 2.09 15.09
N LEU A 66 -5.93 1.87 16.26
CA LEU A 66 -5.90 2.83 17.36
C LEU A 66 -5.11 4.10 17.00
N ASN A 67 -4.01 3.98 16.25
CA ASN A 67 -3.28 5.15 15.76
C ASN A 67 -4.11 5.97 14.77
N ILE A 68 -4.87 5.31 13.89
CA ILE A 68 -5.81 5.97 12.98
C ILE A 68 -6.92 6.68 13.78
N ARG A 69 -7.48 6.02 14.81
CA ARG A 69 -8.53 6.58 15.66
C ARG A 69 -8.08 7.86 16.38
N LYS A 70 -6.81 7.96 16.78
CA LYS A 70 -6.22 9.19 17.31
C LYS A 70 -6.19 10.34 16.29
N ARG A 71 -6.18 10.04 15.00
CA ARG A 71 -6.20 11.04 13.92
C ARG A 71 -7.61 11.46 13.52
N ASN A 72 -8.57 10.55 13.65
CA ASN A 72 -9.95 10.80 13.32
C ASN A 72 -10.89 9.95 14.18
N GLU A 73 -11.74 10.60 14.96
CA GLU A 73 -12.61 9.94 15.94
C GLU A 73 -13.81 9.22 15.32
N ASN A 74 -14.20 9.57 14.07
CA ASN A 74 -15.50 9.18 13.52
C ASN A 74 -15.43 8.20 12.34
N ILE A 75 -14.33 8.19 11.59
CA ILE A 75 -14.22 7.34 10.38
C ILE A 75 -14.38 5.85 10.76
N PRO A 76 -15.19 5.07 10.06
CA PRO A 76 -15.22 3.62 10.26
C PRO A 76 -13.87 2.98 9.93
N ILE A 77 -13.43 2.03 10.77
CA ILE A 77 -12.11 1.38 10.62
C ILE A 77 -12.30 -0.13 10.74
N LEU A 78 -11.84 -0.88 9.72
CA LEU A 78 -11.77 -2.34 9.74
C LEU A 78 -10.36 -2.80 10.07
N CYS A 79 -10.23 -3.62 11.11
CA CYS A 79 -9.03 -4.42 11.33
C CYS A 79 -9.07 -5.67 10.45
N LEU A 80 -8.10 -5.80 9.54
CA LEU A 80 -8.08 -6.89 8.55
C LEU A 80 -7.56 -8.21 9.11
N GLU A 81 -6.78 -8.17 10.21
CA GLU A 81 -6.33 -9.34 10.94
C GLU A 81 -7.30 -9.63 12.08
N PRO A 82 -7.50 -10.92 12.43
CA PRO A 82 -8.25 -11.27 13.63
C PRO A 82 -7.56 -10.69 14.88
N ILE A 83 -8.37 -10.16 15.77
CA ILE A 83 -7.90 -9.56 17.03
C ILE A 83 -8.12 -10.58 18.14
N ASP A 84 -7.15 -10.76 19.03
CA ASP A 84 -7.31 -11.65 20.17
C ASP A 84 -8.52 -11.24 21.02
N HIS A 85 -9.27 -12.24 21.48
CA HIS A 85 -10.54 -12.04 22.18
C HIS A 85 -10.42 -11.15 23.42
N GLU A 86 -9.27 -11.17 24.10
CA GLU A 86 -8.99 -10.35 25.28
C GLU A 86 -8.99 -8.84 24.99
N PHE A 87 -8.84 -8.43 23.71
CA PHE A 87 -8.83 -7.02 23.29
C PHE A 87 -10.14 -6.57 22.60
N LEU A 88 -11.17 -7.40 22.51
CA LEU A 88 -12.41 -7.04 21.82
C LEU A 88 -13.19 -5.92 22.54
N ASN A 89 -13.04 -5.78 23.85
CA ASN A 89 -13.56 -4.65 24.61
C ASN A 89 -12.95 -3.31 24.17
N ILE A 90 -11.69 -3.30 23.71
CA ILE A 90 -11.05 -2.11 23.14
C ILE A 90 -11.70 -1.79 21.78
N CYS A 91 -12.02 -2.82 20.99
CA CYS A 91 -12.69 -2.63 19.70
C CYS A 91 -14.08 -2.03 19.85
N GLU A 92 -14.86 -2.48 20.84
CA GLU A 92 -16.13 -1.87 21.22
C GLU A 92 -15.96 -0.39 21.57
N LYS A 93 -15.09 -0.09 22.54
CA LYS A 93 -14.84 1.27 23.05
C LYS A 93 -14.39 2.23 21.96
N GLU A 94 -13.49 1.79 21.10
CA GLU A 94 -12.87 2.61 20.06
C GLU A 94 -13.61 2.52 18.71
N ASN A 95 -14.77 1.82 18.67
CA ASN A 95 -15.58 1.59 17.49
C ASN A 95 -14.75 1.07 16.29
N ILE A 96 -13.98 0.00 16.53
CA ILE A 96 -13.17 -0.69 15.53
C ILE A 96 -13.96 -1.92 15.05
N THR A 97 -14.22 -2.01 13.76
CA THR A 97 -14.83 -3.17 13.12
C THR A 97 -13.81 -4.31 13.03
N ILE A 98 -14.22 -5.51 13.46
CA ILE A 98 -13.33 -6.67 13.50
C ILE A 98 -13.58 -7.62 12.31
N THR A 99 -12.58 -8.41 11.96
CA THR A 99 -12.66 -9.49 10.99
C THR A 99 -12.97 -10.81 11.68
N ILE A 100 -14.02 -11.51 11.24
CA ILE A 100 -14.34 -12.88 11.63
C ILE A 100 -13.78 -13.84 10.56
N PRO A 101 -12.74 -14.61 10.85
CA PRO A 101 -12.10 -15.46 9.84
C PRO A 101 -12.72 -16.86 9.71
N ASP A 102 -13.29 -17.39 10.79
CA ASP A 102 -13.82 -18.74 10.85
C ASP A 102 -14.78 -18.92 12.04
N TYR A 103 -15.38 -20.11 12.12
CA TYR A 103 -16.32 -20.46 13.18
C TYR A 103 -15.65 -20.62 14.55
N GLU A 104 -14.41 -21.13 14.59
CA GLU A 104 -13.67 -21.34 15.84
C GLU A 104 -13.35 -20.00 16.53
N TYR A 105 -13.00 -18.97 15.74
CA TYR A 105 -12.84 -17.62 16.25
C TYR A 105 -14.19 -17.06 16.75
N PHE A 106 -15.24 -17.19 15.92
CA PHE A 106 -16.56 -16.61 16.24
C PHE A 106 -17.16 -17.15 17.54
N LYS A 107 -17.09 -18.46 17.77
CA LYS A 107 -17.72 -19.11 18.95
C LYS A 107 -17.15 -18.64 20.29
N ASN A 108 -15.97 -18.04 20.28
CA ASN A 108 -15.30 -17.54 21.49
C ASN A 108 -15.48 -16.02 21.69
N ILE A 109 -16.24 -15.34 20.81
CA ILE A 109 -16.57 -13.92 20.98
C ILE A 109 -17.60 -13.77 22.11
N ASP A 110 -17.37 -12.81 22.99
CA ASP A 110 -18.40 -12.37 23.94
C ASP A 110 -19.50 -11.60 23.19
N LEU A 111 -20.64 -12.24 23.00
CA LEU A 111 -21.79 -11.70 22.28
C LEU A 111 -22.54 -10.58 23.03
N ASN A 112 -22.11 -10.24 24.27
CA ASN A 112 -22.61 -9.08 24.99
C ASN A 112 -21.94 -7.77 24.59
N LEU A 113 -20.75 -7.84 23.95
CA LEU A 113 -20.06 -6.68 23.41
C LEU A 113 -20.77 -6.11 22.19
N ASN A 114 -20.81 -4.78 22.07
CA ASN A 114 -21.36 -4.11 20.89
C ASN A 114 -20.30 -4.04 19.78
N LEU A 115 -20.25 -5.04 18.93
CA LEU A 115 -19.21 -5.18 17.90
C LEU A 115 -19.78 -5.04 16.50
N LYS A 116 -19.05 -4.35 15.64
CA LYS A 116 -19.25 -4.40 14.19
C LYS A 116 -18.30 -5.43 13.60
N VAL A 117 -18.80 -6.24 12.68
CA VAL A 117 -18.02 -7.34 12.14
C VAL A 117 -18.09 -7.41 10.63
N HIS A 118 -16.96 -7.82 10.00
CA HIS A 118 -16.90 -8.29 8.63
C HIS A 118 -16.56 -9.76 8.58
N LEU A 119 -17.34 -10.55 7.84
CA LEU A 119 -17.04 -11.95 7.58
C LEU A 119 -15.97 -12.05 6.47
N LYS A 120 -14.89 -12.77 6.73
CA LYS A 120 -13.81 -12.98 5.76
C LYS A 120 -13.98 -14.33 5.06
N ILE A 121 -13.99 -14.32 3.73
CA ILE A 121 -14.07 -15.54 2.90
C ILE A 121 -12.67 -15.85 2.34
N ASP A 122 -12.24 -17.10 2.44
CA ASP A 122 -11.08 -17.60 1.71
C ASP A 122 -11.55 -18.29 0.43
N SER A 123 -11.61 -17.53 -0.63
CA SER A 123 -12.10 -18.00 -1.93
C SER A 123 -11.01 -18.70 -2.78
N GLY A 124 -9.76 -18.80 -2.29
CA GLY A 124 -8.70 -19.47 -3.03
C GLY A 124 -7.28 -19.09 -2.63
N MET A 125 -7.10 -17.99 -1.88
CA MET A 125 -5.78 -17.52 -1.48
C MET A 125 -5.12 -18.38 -0.40
N ASN A 126 -5.88 -19.21 0.33
CA ASN A 126 -5.43 -20.10 1.40
C ASN A 126 -4.65 -19.39 2.51
N ARG A 127 -5.19 -18.24 2.94
CA ARG A 127 -4.54 -17.44 3.98
C ARG A 127 -5.42 -17.23 5.20
N LEU A 128 -6.65 -16.80 5.01
CA LEU A 128 -7.57 -16.44 6.07
C LEU A 128 -9.01 -16.39 5.52
N GLY A 129 -9.98 -16.93 6.26
CA GLY A 129 -11.40 -16.83 5.93
C GLY A 129 -12.12 -18.16 5.86
N PHE A 130 -13.46 -18.09 5.92
CA PHE A 130 -14.34 -19.24 5.77
C PHE A 130 -14.18 -19.93 4.43
N LYS A 131 -14.21 -21.24 4.42
CA LYS A 131 -14.23 -22.11 3.22
C LYS A 131 -15.49 -22.95 3.11
N ASP A 132 -16.22 -23.14 4.20
CA ASP A 132 -17.44 -23.94 4.24
C ASP A 132 -18.67 -23.04 4.33
N LYS A 133 -19.63 -23.28 3.40
CA LYS A 133 -20.87 -22.50 3.33
C LYS A 133 -21.82 -22.72 4.50
N ASN A 134 -21.76 -23.89 5.16
CA ASN A 134 -22.62 -24.17 6.30
C ASN A 134 -22.06 -23.51 7.58
N GLU A 135 -20.72 -23.47 7.72
CA GLU A 135 -20.10 -22.75 8.84
C GLU A 135 -20.41 -21.25 8.78
N ILE A 136 -20.21 -20.64 7.62
CA ILE A 136 -20.50 -19.19 7.48
C ILE A 136 -22.00 -18.92 7.64
N LYS A 137 -22.89 -19.80 7.14
CA LYS A 137 -24.33 -19.67 7.33
C LYS A 137 -24.70 -19.72 8.81
N LYS A 138 -24.10 -20.64 9.58
CA LYS A 138 -24.31 -20.73 11.03
C LYS A 138 -23.90 -19.45 11.75
N VAL A 139 -22.74 -18.87 11.39
CA VAL A 139 -22.28 -17.58 11.95
C VAL A 139 -23.24 -16.46 11.57
N TYR A 140 -23.62 -16.37 10.29
CA TYR A 140 -24.54 -15.36 9.78
C TYR A 140 -25.89 -15.40 10.54
N ASP A 141 -26.51 -16.60 10.67
CA ASP A 141 -27.78 -16.75 11.38
C ASP A 141 -27.64 -16.42 12.87
N THR A 142 -26.51 -16.77 13.47
CA THR A 142 -26.24 -16.43 14.86
C THR A 142 -26.20 -14.92 15.04
N ILE A 143 -25.43 -14.20 14.21
CA ILE A 143 -25.31 -12.74 14.29
C ILE A 143 -26.68 -12.07 14.16
N LEU A 144 -27.55 -12.54 13.27
CA LEU A 144 -28.89 -11.96 13.10
C LEU A 144 -29.77 -12.06 14.34
N ASN A 145 -29.48 -13.01 15.25
CA ASN A 145 -30.23 -13.20 16.52
C ASN A 145 -29.59 -12.45 17.71
N TYR A 146 -28.43 -11.82 17.53
CA TYR A 146 -27.72 -11.08 18.59
C TYR A 146 -27.63 -9.58 18.24
N PRO A 147 -28.48 -8.72 18.83
CA PRO A 147 -28.56 -7.31 18.44
C PRO A 147 -27.26 -6.51 18.71
N ASN A 148 -26.42 -7.00 19.61
CA ASN A 148 -25.13 -6.37 19.94
C ASN A 148 -24.06 -6.59 18.84
N ILE A 149 -24.24 -7.60 17.98
CA ILE A 149 -23.29 -7.87 16.90
C ILE A 149 -23.86 -7.36 15.58
N THR A 150 -23.25 -6.36 15.03
CA THR A 150 -23.68 -5.79 13.73
C THR A 150 -22.86 -6.38 12.59
N LEU A 151 -23.49 -7.17 11.71
CA LEU A 151 -22.88 -7.60 10.46
C LEU A 151 -22.84 -6.41 9.50
N GLU A 152 -21.68 -5.75 9.46
CA GLU A 152 -21.47 -4.57 8.61
C GLU A 152 -20.97 -4.95 7.21
N GLY A 153 -20.22 -6.04 7.09
CA GLY A 153 -19.68 -6.43 5.79
C GLY A 153 -19.28 -7.88 5.62
N ILE A 154 -18.98 -8.22 4.37
CA ILE A 154 -18.40 -9.50 3.97
C ILE A 154 -17.35 -9.26 2.87
N TYR A 155 -16.25 -10.02 2.89
CA TYR A 155 -15.21 -9.79 1.92
C TYR A 155 -14.31 -11.00 1.63
N THR A 156 -13.69 -10.96 0.46
CA THR A 156 -12.57 -11.85 0.10
C THR A 156 -11.36 -11.05 -0.39
N HIS A 157 -10.28 -11.72 -0.70
CA HIS A 157 -9.11 -11.13 -1.35
C HIS A 157 -8.65 -12.03 -2.49
N LEU A 158 -8.84 -11.55 -3.72
CA LEU A 158 -8.48 -12.29 -4.93
C LEU A 158 -6.95 -12.34 -5.11
N GLY A 159 -6.40 -13.52 -5.22
CA GLY A 159 -4.95 -13.75 -5.24
C GLY A 159 -4.28 -13.31 -6.54
N THR A 160 -4.97 -13.45 -7.67
CA THR A 160 -4.43 -13.24 -9.03
C THR A 160 -5.23 -12.21 -9.82
N SER A 161 -4.68 -11.77 -10.95
CA SER A 161 -5.38 -10.92 -11.92
C SER A 161 -6.12 -11.70 -13.01
N GLY A 162 -5.94 -13.03 -13.07
CA GLY A 162 -6.54 -13.85 -14.13
C GLY A 162 -5.99 -13.61 -15.54
N MET A 163 -4.85 -12.95 -15.69
CA MET A 163 -4.31 -12.62 -17.02
C MET A 163 -3.87 -13.85 -17.82
N TRP A 164 -3.28 -14.84 -17.15
CA TRP A 164 -2.71 -16.07 -17.74
C TRP A 164 -3.13 -17.35 -17.02
N ASP A 165 -4.10 -17.26 -16.11
CA ASP A 165 -4.57 -18.37 -15.30
C ASP A 165 -6.09 -18.26 -15.06
N SER A 166 -6.69 -19.34 -14.61
CA SER A 166 -8.14 -19.38 -14.28
C SER A 166 -8.45 -19.10 -12.82
N HIS A 167 -7.44 -18.74 -12.01
CA HIS A 167 -7.65 -18.60 -10.57
C HIS A 167 -8.57 -17.43 -10.21
N TYR A 168 -8.58 -16.35 -11.01
CA TYR A 168 -9.52 -15.26 -10.77
C TYR A 168 -10.99 -15.73 -10.86
N ASP A 169 -11.33 -16.41 -11.96
CA ASP A 169 -12.70 -16.92 -12.18
C ASP A 169 -13.05 -17.99 -11.15
N HIS A 170 -12.09 -18.85 -10.81
CA HIS A 170 -12.23 -19.87 -9.76
C HIS A 170 -12.45 -19.22 -8.38
N ASP A 171 -11.66 -18.22 -7.99
CA ASP A 171 -11.78 -17.55 -6.71
C ASP A 171 -13.11 -16.80 -6.61
N LEU A 172 -13.57 -16.17 -7.70
CA LEU A 172 -14.89 -15.50 -7.73
C LEU A 172 -16.02 -16.50 -7.55
N LYS A 173 -15.98 -17.61 -8.30
CA LYS A 173 -16.96 -18.68 -8.17
C LYS A 173 -16.98 -19.30 -6.77
N ASN A 174 -15.81 -19.55 -6.17
CA ASN A 174 -15.71 -20.04 -4.80
C ASN A 174 -16.32 -19.07 -3.80
N PHE A 175 -16.10 -17.75 -3.98
CA PHE A 175 -16.75 -16.74 -3.14
C PHE A 175 -18.27 -16.87 -3.22
N GLU A 176 -18.83 -16.99 -4.43
CA GLU A 176 -20.26 -17.13 -4.67
C GLU A 176 -20.80 -18.46 -4.11
N ASP A 177 -20.09 -19.56 -4.29
CA ASP A 177 -20.46 -20.87 -3.76
C ASP A 177 -20.48 -20.89 -2.22
N ILE A 178 -19.44 -20.33 -1.57
CA ILE A 178 -19.34 -20.26 -0.10
C ILE A 178 -20.44 -19.34 0.47
N THR A 179 -20.80 -18.27 -0.22
CA THR A 179 -21.82 -17.32 0.24
C THR A 179 -23.22 -17.66 -0.25
N SER A 180 -23.43 -18.77 -0.97
CA SER A 180 -24.69 -19.12 -1.63
C SER A 180 -25.91 -19.27 -0.69
N LEU A 181 -25.68 -19.49 0.60
CA LEU A 181 -26.73 -19.58 1.63
C LEU A 181 -27.00 -18.25 2.35
N ILE A 182 -26.36 -17.15 1.91
CA ILE A 182 -26.47 -15.82 2.51
C ILE A 182 -26.98 -14.86 1.44
N ASP A 183 -27.93 -14.00 1.80
CA ASP A 183 -28.36 -12.92 0.90
C ASP A 183 -27.38 -11.74 0.99
N LEU A 184 -26.45 -11.66 0.04
CA LEU A 184 -25.45 -10.58 -0.03
C LEU A 184 -26.07 -9.18 -0.16
N ASN A 185 -27.33 -9.06 -0.66
CA ASN A 185 -27.97 -7.75 -0.79
C ASN A 185 -28.42 -7.18 0.57
N THR A 186 -28.51 -8.01 1.61
CA THR A 186 -28.81 -7.55 2.97
C THR A 186 -27.60 -7.06 3.73
N ILE A 187 -26.38 -7.32 3.20
CA ILE A 187 -25.14 -6.93 3.83
C ILE A 187 -24.69 -5.57 3.29
N PRO A 188 -24.54 -4.54 4.14
CA PRO A 188 -24.21 -3.18 3.70
C PRO A 188 -22.94 -3.08 2.83
N ILE A 189 -21.87 -3.80 3.22
CA ILE A 189 -20.54 -3.68 2.60
C ILE A 189 -20.07 -5.04 2.07
N VAL A 190 -20.16 -5.23 0.76
CA VAL A 190 -19.58 -6.40 0.08
C VAL A 190 -18.36 -5.92 -0.71
N HIS A 191 -17.16 -6.41 -0.36
CA HIS A 191 -15.93 -5.96 -1.01
C HIS A 191 -14.96 -7.11 -1.34
N ILE A 192 -14.67 -7.30 -2.63
CA ILE A 192 -13.86 -8.42 -3.11
C ILE A 192 -12.57 -7.96 -3.81
N SER A 193 -12.57 -6.76 -4.41
CA SER A 193 -11.50 -6.27 -5.26
C SER A 193 -10.24 -5.90 -4.50
N ARG A 194 -9.12 -5.98 -5.19
CA ARG A 194 -7.85 -5.29 -4.90
C ARG A 194 -7.59 -4.27 -6.01
N SER A 195 -6.59 -3.39 -5.83
CA SER A 195 -6.29 -2.33 -6.79
C SER A 195 -6.18 -2.81 -8.25
N LEU A 196 -5.56 -3.97 -8.49
CA LEU A 196 -5.39 -4.50 -9.85
C LEU A 196 -6.71 -5.04 -10.42
N THR A 197 -7.45 -5.85 -9.67
CA THR A 197 -8.71 -6.43 -10.15
C THR A 197 -9.79 -5.38 -10.35
N LEU A 198 -9.78 -4.28 -9.58
CA LEU A 198 -10.66 -3.14 -9.78
C LEU A 198 -10.56 -2.57 -11.20
N VAL A 199 -9.34 -2.45 -11.73
CA VAL A 199 -9.10 -1.81 -13.04
C VAL A 199 -9.10 -2.81 -14.20
N THR A 200 -9.12 -4.11 -13.93
CA THR A 200 -8.99 -5.15 -14.97
C THR A 200 -10.23 -6.00 -15.17
N HIS A 201 -11.15 -6.04 -14.21
CA HIS A 201 -12.36 -6.88 -14.28
C HIS A 201 -13.61 -6.10 -13.90
N PRO A 202 -14.75 -6.39 -14.54
CA PRO A 202 -16.04 -5.90 -14.06
C PRO A 202 -16.36 -6.51 -12.69
N MET A 203 -16.89 -5.71 -11.78
CA MET A 203 -17.32 -6.21 -10.48
C MET A 203 -18.76 -6.71 -10.53
N PRO A 204 -19.09 -7.81 -9.82
CA PRO A 204 -20.48 -8.26 -9.65
C PRO A 204 -21.36 -7.17 -9.03
N LYS A 205 -22.66 -7.18 -9.36
CA LYS A 205 -23.60 -6.14 -8.92
C LYS A 205 -23.81 -6.06 -7.41
N TYR A 206 -23.58 -7.16 -6.69
CA TYR A 206 -23.69 -7.22 -5.23
C TYR A 206 -22.50 -6.53 -4.53
N VAL A 207 -21.43 -6.17 -5.25
CA VAL A 207 -20.28 -5.48 -4.67
C VAL A 207 -20.60 -4.01 -4.45
N THR A 208 -20.60 -3.58 -3.20
CA THR A 208 -20.94 -2.21 -2.79
C THR A 208 -19.72 -1.39 -2.37
N GLY A 209 -18.58 -2.03 -2.14
CA GLY A 209 -17.35 -1.40 -1.67
C GLY A 209 -16.09 -1.88 -2.39
N ILE A 210 -15.12 -0.99 -2.48
CA ILE A 210 -13.80 -1.29 -3.05
C ILE A 210 -12.68 -0.94 -2.07
N ARG A 211 -11.62 -1.78 -2.04
CA ARG A 211 -10.42 -1.51 -1.24
C ARG A 211 -9.36 -0.84 -2.10
N LEU A 212 -9.02 0.40 -1.73
CA LEU A 212 -7.99 1.20 -2.37
C LEU A 212 -6.69 1.06 -1.58
N GLY A 213 -5.75 0.27 -2.10
CA GLY A 213 -4.40 0.15 -1.58
C GLY A 213 -3.43 1.04 -2.39
N ILE A 214 -2.43 0.42 -3.00
CA ILE A 214 -1.36 1.10 -3.71
C ILE A 214 -1.83 2.07 -4.81
N ILE A 215 -3.03 1.87 -5.35
CA ILE A 215 -3.62 2.70 -6.39
C ILE A 215 -3.88 4.14 -5.90
N MET A 216 -4.36 4.33 -4.67
CA MET A 216 -4.60 5.68 -4.13
C MET A 216 -3.30 6.45 -3.85
N TYR A 217 -2.18 5.73 -3.64
CA TYR A 217 -0.85 6.31 -3.47
C TYR A 217 -0.16 6.66 -4.80
N GLY A 218 -0.87 6.51 -5.92
CA GLY A 218 -0.43 6.97 -7.23
C GLY A 218 0.21 5.92 -8.11
N PHE A 219 0.07 4.63 -7.80
CA PHE A 219 0.53 3.55 -8.67
C PHE A 219 -0.64 3.01 -9.50
N PRO A 220 -0.84 3.49 -10.73
CA PRO A 220 -1.83 2.94 -11.63
C PRO A 220 -1.49 1.49 -11.92
N GLN A 221 -2.48 0.64 -11.74
CA GLN A 221 -2.36 -0.76 -12.03
C GLN A 221 -2.69 -0.96 -13.52
N LYS A 222 -1.66 -0.99 -14.35
CA LYS A 222 -1.81 -1.24 -15.80
C LYS A 222 -1.18 -2.57 -16.16
N ILE A 223 -1.90 -3.34 -16.99
CA ILE A 223 -1.38 -4.54 -17.64
C ILE A 223 -1.21 -4.19 -19.13
N ASN A 224 0.00 -4.34 -19.64
CA ASN A 224 0.25 -4.11 -21.07
C ASN A 224 -0.41 -5.21 -21.89
N LYS A 225 -1.25 -4.82 -22.86
CA LYS A 225 -1.86 -5.76 -23.79
C LYS A 225 -0.77 -6.46 -24.59
N PRO A 226 -0.73 -7.79 -24.62
CA PRO A 226 0.18 -8.51 -25.50
C PRO A 226 -0.07 -8.17 -26.97
N SER A 227 0.95 -8.24 -27.83
CA SER A 227 0.84 -8.01 -29.26
C SER A 227 1.36 -9.19 -30.07
N GLY A 228 1.02 -9.23 -31.35
CA GLY A 228 1.49 -10.26 -32.29
C GLY A 228 1.16 -11.68 -31.85
N LEU A 229 2.11 -12.60 -32.03
CA LEU A 229 1.95 -14.03 -31.68
C LEU A 229 1.60 -14.27 -30.21
N ARG A 230 2.07 -13.41 -29.30
CA ARG A 230 1.73 -13.51 -27.85
C ARG A 230 0.25 -13.28 -27.59
N LEU A 231 -0.37 -12.34 -28.30
CA LEU A 231 -1.81 -12.07 -28.19
C LEU A 231 -2.62 -13.26 -28.72
N ILE A 232 -2.23 -13.84 -29.87
CA ILE A 232 -2.90 -15.00 -30.44
C ILE A 232 -2.83 -16.21 -29.47
N LYS A 233 -1.64 -16.53 -28.97
CA LYS A 233 -1.45 -17.61 -27.99
C LYS A 233 -2.27 -17.41 -26.73
N ARG A 234 -2.30 -16.17 -26.22
CA ARG A 234 -3.12 -15.82 -25.05
C ARG A 234 -4.61 -16.01 -25.32
N ASN A 235 -5.12 -15.50 -26.42
CA ASN A 235 -6.55 -15.63 -26.77
C ASN A 235 -6.97 -17.09 -26.93
N MET A 236 -6.12 -17.91 -27.55
CA MET A 236 -6.32 -19.36 -27.64
C MET A 236 -6.33 -20.01 -26.25
N TYR A 237 -5.41 -19.61 -25.39
CA TYR A 237 -5.35 -20.11 -24.01
C TYR A 237 -6.62 -19.76 -23.21
N LEU A 238 -7.04 -18.49 -23.22
CA LEU A 238 -8.26 -18.05 -22.55
C LEU A 238 -9.48 -18.82 -23.03
N LYS A 239 -9.64 -18.93 -24.36
CA LYS A 239 -10.77 -19.67 -24.96
C LYS A 239 -10.76 -21.16 -24.57
N LYS A 240 -9.59 -21.81 -24.65
CA LYS A 240 -9.43 -23.23 -24.30
C LYS A 240 -9.79 -23.51 -22.83
N HIS A 241 -9.46 -22.60 -21.93
CA HIS A 241 -9.63 -22.77 -20.48
C HIS A 241 -10.86 -22.04 -19.92
N HIS A 242 -11.70 -21.44 -20.78
CA HIS A 242 -12.91 -20.69 -20.40
C HIS A 242 -12.62 -19.57 -19.38
N ILE A 243 -11.47 -18.86 -19.57
CA ILE A 243 -11.04 -17.78 -18.68
C ILE A 243 -11.58 -16.45 -19.20
N SER A 244 -12.10 -15.62 -18.29
CA SER A 244 -12.58 -14.27 -18.59
C SER A 244 -11.43 -13.37 -19.06
N ASP A 245 -11.67 -12.56 -20.09
CA ASP A 245 -10.68 -11.58 -20.53
C ASP A 245 -10.64 -10.38 -19.60
N ILE A 246 -9.49 -9.73 -19.55
CA ILE A 246 -9.26 -8.55 -18.71
C ILE A 246 -9.40 -7.26 -19.51
N THR A 247 -9.77 -6.19 -18.84
CA THR A 247 -9.72 -4.84 -19.38
C THR A 247 -8.30 -4.29 -19.28
N TYR A 248 -7.75 -3.83 -20.40
CA TYR A 248 -6.40 -3.24 -20.48
C TYR A 248 -6.40 -1.73 -20.35
N GLU A 249 -7.49 -1.10 -20.71
CA GLU A 249 -7.62 0.35 -20.75
C GLU A 249 -8.31 0.86 -19.48
N ASN A 250 -7.71 1.85 -18.89
CA ASN A 250 -8.34 2.67 -17.86
C ASN A 250 -7.86 4.11 -17.99
N ASN A 251 -8.73 5.06 -17.65
CA ASN A 251 -8.48 6.50 -17.79
C ASN A 251 -7.85 7.11 -16.52
N LEU A 252 -7.31 6.30 -15.63
CA LEU A 252 -6.73 6.78 -14.40
C LEU A 252 -5.43 7.55 -14.64
N ASN A 253 -5.45 8.82 -14.31
CA ASN A 253 -4.28 9.69 -14.25
C ASN A 253 -3.82 9.85 -12.79
N LEU A 254 -2.94 8.94 -12.34
CA LEU A 254 -2.48 8.88 -10.97
C LEU A 254 -1.01 9.24 -10.88
N ASN A 255 -0.65 10.05 -9.90
CA ASN A 255 0.71 10.47 -9.60
C ASN A 255 1.13 10.01 -8.21
N THR A 256 2.41 9.64 -8.05
CA THR A 256 2.95 9.29 -6.74
C THR A 256 3.04 10.51 -5.85
N ALA A 257 2.58 10.38 -4.61
CA ALA A 257 2.55 11.47 -3.65
C ALA A 257 3.80 11.53 -2.77
N PHE A 258 4.72 10.56 -2.90
CA PHE A 258 5.87 10.37 -2.03
C PHE A 258 7.17 10.64 -2.79
N SER A 259 8.05 11.46 -2.20
CA SER A 259 9.42 11.67 -2.65
C SER A 259 10.38 11.66 -1.46
N LEU A 260 11.66 11.33 -1.68
CA LEU A 260 12.67 11.21 -0.63
C LEU A 260 13.81 12.18 -0.87
N HIS A 261 14.12 12.96 0.15
CA HIS A 261 15.04 14.10 0.06
C HIS A 261 16.08 14.09 1.17
N THR A 262 17.24 14.69 0.86
CA THR A 262 18.29 14.97 1.84
C THR A 262 19.12 16.19 1.38
N THR A 263 20.29 16.41 1.97
CA THR A 263 21.22 17.48 1.57
C THR A 263 22.67 16.98 1.58
N VAL A 264 23.54 17.65 0.85
CA VAL A 264 24.99 17.42 0.92
C VAL A 264 25.50 17.82 2.31
N MET A 265 26.02 16.84 3.06
CA MET A 265 26.51 17.03 4.41
C MET A 265 27.98 17.48 4.44
N THR A 266 28.82 16.86 3.62
CA THR A 266 30.23 17.22 3.48
C THR A 266 30.73 16.87 2.09
N ILE A 267 31.83 17.53 1.65
CA ILE A 267 32.50 17.27 0.38
C ILE A 267 33.95 16.94 0.69
N LYS A 268 34.52 15.94 0.01
CA LYS A 268 35.89 15.50 0.15
C LYS A 268 36.58 15.33 -1.21
N ASN A 269 37.86 15.62 -1.27
CA ASN A 269 38.72 15.21 -2.38
C ASN A 269 39.29 13.82 -2.05
N VAL A 270 39.24 12.92 -3.00
CA VAL A 270 39.74 11.55 -2.90
C VAL A 270 40.79 11.37 -4.01
N LYS A 271 41.94 10.88 -3.66
CA LYS A 271 43.06 10.64 -4.62
C LYS A 271 42.86 9.30 -5.30
N LYS A 272 43.42 9.18 -6.51
CA LYS A 272 43.50 7.89 -7.21
C LYS A 272 44.17 6.85 -6.30
N GLY A 273 43.54 5.66 -6.22
CA GLY A 273 44.00 4.53 -5.41
C GLY A 273 43.42 4.51 -3.97
N GLU A 274 42.85 5.60 -3.48
CA GLU A 274 42.15 5.59 -2.18
C GLU A 274 40.81 4.85 -2.28
N TYR A 275 40.40 4.19 -1.20
CA TYR A 275 39.13 3.49 -1.15
C TYR A 275 38.01 4.35 -0.50
N ILE A 276 36.76 4.04 -0.84
CA ILE A 276 35.58 4.74 -0.32
C ILE A 276 34.63 3.72 0.31
N GLY A 277 34.24 3.96 1.57
CA GLY A 277 33.30 3.15 2.32
C GLY A 277 33.88 1.85 2.86
N TYR A 278 32.97 0.98 3.33
CA TYR A 278 33.33 -0.29 3.96
C TYR A 278 33.90 -1.30 2.94
N GLY A 279 34.74 -2.20 3.43
CA GLY A 279 35.27 -3.33 2.67
C GLY A 279 36.16 -2.95 1.49
N ALA A 280 36.52 -1.67 1.32
CA ALA A 280 37.33 -1.15 0.18
C ALA A 280 36.77 -1.60 -1.19
N LYS A 281 35.44 -1.78 -1.31
CA LYS A 281 34.82 -2.27 -2.55
C LYS A 281 34.82 -1.27 -3.69
N TYR A 282 34.99 0.02 -3.39
CA TYR A 282 35.19 1.05 -4.39
C TYR A 282 36.57 1.69 -4.20
N ILE A 283 37.41 1.60 -5.22
CA ILE A 283 38.69 2.24 -5.27
C ILE A 283 38.65 3.35 -6.31
N ALA A 284 39.12 4.55 -5.97
CA ALA A 284 39.13 5.69 -6.85
C ALA A 284 40.12 5.46 -8.03
N GLU A 285 39.56 5.41 -9.25
CA GLU A 285 40.32 5.20 -10.48
C GLU A 285 41.10 6.47 -10.93
N GLU A 286 40.66 7.62 -10.44
CA GLU A 286 41.18 8.96 -10.70
C GLU A 286 41.07 9.84 -9.46
N ASN A 287 41.71 11.02 -9.46
CA ASN A 287 41.39 12.03 -8.44
C ASN A 287 39.98 12.52 -8.64
N MET A 288 39.16 12.47 -7.60
CA MET A 288 37.75 12.81 -7.69
C MET A 288 37.25 13.57 -6.47
N LYS A 289 36.10 14.23 -6.63
CA LYS A 289 35.32 14.77 -5.52
C LYS A 289 34.16 13.86 -5.18
N ILE A 290 33.89 13.72 -3.90
CA ILE A 290 32.71 13.00 -3.38
C ILE A 290 31.94 13.88 -2.42
N ALA A 291 30.62 13.72 -2.43
CA ALA A 291 29.73 14.22 -1.40
C ALA A 291 29.28 13.09 -0.49
N ILE A 292 29.15 13.38 0.79
CA ILE A 292 28.48 12.49 1.75
C ILE A 292 27.12 13.05 2.07
N ILE A 293 26.11 12.21 1.98
CA ILE A 293 24.73 12.54 2.32
C ILE A 293 24.29 11.78 3.58
N PRO A 294 23.50 12.41 4.50
CA PRO A 294 23.12 11.81 5.77
C PRO A 294 21.88 10.92 5.63
N ILE A 295 22.00 9.86 4.84
CA ILE A 295 21.00 8.78 4.70
C ILE A 295 21.71 7.47 4.42
N GLY A 296 21.26 6.39 5.06
CA GLY A 296 21.80 5.06 4.90
C GLY A 296 20.74 3.96 5.07
N PHE A 297 21.21 2.71 5.22
CA PHE A 297 20.28 1.58 5.27
C PHE A 297 19.40 1.57 6.52
N ALA A 298 19.81 2.17 7.63
CA ALA A 298 18.95 2.32 8.82
C ALA A 298 17.77 3.29 8.60
N ASP A 299 17.85 4.11 7.55
CA ASP A 299 16.77 5.02 7.12
C ASP A 299 15.88 4.41 6.05
N GLY A 300 16.29 3.27 5.49
CA GLY A 300 15.60 2.59 4.39
C GLY A 300 16.27 2.76 3.02
N LEU A 301 17.47 3.32 2.95
CA LEU A 301 18.25 3.33 1.71
C LEU A 301 18.88 1.93 1.52
N ILE A 302 18.09 0.99 1.04
CA ILE A 302 18.45 -0.42 0.92
C ILE A 302 19.62 -0.63 -0.04
N LYS A 303 20.29 -1.81 0.05
CA LYS A 303 21.49 -2.13 -0.73
C LYS A 303 21.32 -1.96 -2.25
N GLN A 304 20.14 -2.15 -2.78
CA GLN A 304 19.83 -1.95 -4.21
C GLN A 304 20.06 -0.51 -4.70
N TYR A 305 20.24 0.45 -3.81
CA TYR A 305 20.67 1.81 -4.18
C TYR A 305 22.15 1.93 -4.53
N GLU A 306 22.98 0.95 -4.22
CA GLU A 306 24.38 0.93 -4.65
C GLU A 306 24.46 1.01 -6.18
N ASN A 307 25.34 1.87 -6.70
CA ASN A 307 25.50 2.19 -8.12
C ASN A 307 24.30 2.89 -8.80
N GLN A 308 23.23 3.20 -8.08
CA GLN A 308 22.13 4.03 -8.59
C GLN A 308 22.51 5.52 -8.58
N THR A 309 21.64 6.34 -9.15
CA THR A 309 21.83 7.80 -9.16
C THR A 309 20.87 8.51 -8.20
N VAL A 310 21.34 9.65 -7.72
CA VAL A 310 20.53 10.68 -7.04
C VAL A 310 20.66 11.98 -7.81
N LYS A 311 19.71 12.90 -7.63
CA LYS A 311 19.69 14.16 -8.35
C LYS A 311 20.11 15.32 -7.44
N ILE A 312 21.07 16.14 -7.90
CA ILE A 312 21.50 17.38 -7.26
C ILE A 312 21.52 18.47 -8.32
N ASN A 313 20.86 19.60 -8.08
CA ASN A 313 20.80 20.73 -9.05
C ASN A 313 20.37 20.27 -10.46
N ASN A 314 19.35 19.40 -10.54
CA ASN A 314 18.82 18.80 -11.78
C ASN A 314 19.81 17.91 -12.57
N LYS A 315 20.94 17.53 -12.00
CA LYS A 315 21.93 16.62 -12.58
C LYS A 315 22.00 15.32 -11.79
N ASP A 316 22.17 14.20 -12.49
CA ASP A 316 22.30 12.88 -11.87
C ASP A 316 23.74 12.59 -11.45
N TYR A 317 23.89 12.10 -10.21
CA TYR A 317 25.18 11.74 -9.60
C TYR A 317 25.12 10.33 -9.04
N LYS A 318 26.18 9.55 -9.28
CA LYS A 318 26.22 8.14 -8.93
C LYS A 318 26.54 7.93 -7.44
N ILE A 319 25.80 7.06 -6.78
CA ILE A 319 26.15 6.50 -5.48
C ILE A 319 27.32 5.54 -5.69
N ILE A 320 28.37 5.69 -4.90
CA ILE A 320 29.60 4.90 -4.98
C ILE A 320 29.95 4.28 -3.63
N GLY A 321 30.61 3.12 -3.66
CA GLY A 321 30.88 2.33 -2.48
C GLY A 321 29.60 1.69 -1.90
N GLU A 322 29.73 1.09 -0.73
CA GLU A 322 28.58 0.52 -0.01
C GLU A 322 27.73 1.61 0.64
N VAL A 323 26.42 1.40 0.66
CA VAL A 323 25.50 2.20 1.48
C VAL A 323 25.79 1.90 2.95
N GLY A 324 26.23 2.89 3.70
CA GLY A 324 26.47 2.76 5.13
C GLY A 324 25.18 2.79 5.95
N MET A 325 25.31 2.59 7.28
CA MET A 325 24.16 2.63 8.18
C MET A 325 23.44 3.98 8.14
N ASP A 326 24.18 5.08 8.20
CA ASP A 326 23.68 6.45 8.38
C ASP A 326 24.07 7.41 7.26
N MET A 327 25.00 7.01 6.39
CA MET A 327 25.62 7.89 5.40
C MET A 327 25.93 7.13 4.11
N THR A 328 25.89 7.88 3.00
CA THR A 328 26.15 7.33 1.66
C THR A 328 27.06 8.30 0.90
N ALA A 329 28.02 7.76 0.13
CA ALA A 329 28.93 8.52 -0.72
C ALA A 329 28.41 8.65 -2.15
N ILE A 330 28.57 9.83 -2.74
CA ILE A 330 28.17 10.16 -4.11
C ILE A 330 29.39 10.74 -4.85
N LYS A 331 29.67 10.27 -6.07
CA LYS A 331 30.66 10.90 -6.96
C LYS A 331 30.06 12.19 -7.51
N ILE A 332 30.75 13.33 -7.32
CA ILE A 332 30.27 14.66 -7.72
C ILE A 332 31.32 15.41 -8.58
N ASP A 333 30.89 16.52 -9.16
CA ASP A 333 31.78 17.51 -9.81
C ASP A 333 31.86 18.83 -9.01
N ASP A 334 32.52 19.84 -9.58
CA ASP A 334 32.76 21.13 -8.93
C ASP A 334 31.51 22.01 -8.77
N SER A 335 30.40 21.67 -9.42
CA SER A 335 29.15 22.43 -9.34
C SER A 335 28.40 22.19 -8.04
N VAL A 336 28.67 21.05 -7.34
CA VAL A 336 27.97 20.68 -6.10
C VAL A 336 28.62 21.38 -4.90
N LYS A 337 27.77 21.92 -4.03
CA LYS A 337 28.14 22.66 -2.82
C LYS A 337 27.59 22.02 -1.55
N LEU A 338 28.18 22.39 -0.42
CA LEU A 338 27.64 22.03 0.90
C LEU A 338 26.20 22.55 1.02
N LYS A 339 25.33 21.71 1.62
CA LYS A 339 23.88 21.95 1.82
C LYS A 339 23.04 21.94 0.54
N ASP A 340 23.63 21.66 -0.63
CA ASP A 340 22.83 21.46 -1.84
C ASP A 340 21.76 20.40 -1.59
N HIS A 341 20.57 20.65 -2.11
CA HIS A 341 19.43 19.74 -1.98
C HIS A 341 19.64 18.51 -2.85
N VAL A 342 19.41 17.34 -2.26
CA VAL A 342 19.56 16.04 -2.92
C VAL A 342 18.20 15.35 -2.98
N ILE A 343 17.79 14.96 -4.15
CA ILE A 343 16.58 14.17 -4.39
C ILE A 343 17.03 12.71 -4.58
N ILE A 344 16.69 11.86 -3.62
CA ILE A 344 16.94 10.41 -3.72
C ILE A 344 16.01 9.81 -4.77
N PHE A 345 14.72 10.17 -4.72
CA PHE A 345 13.74 9.98 -5.78
C PHE A 345 12.56 10.93 -5.62
N ASP A 346 12.00 11.33 -6.74
CA ASP A 346 10.76 12.13 -6.87
C ASP A 346 9.69 11.39 -7.70
N ASP A 347 10.09 10.35 -8.42
CA ASP A 347 9.21 9.40 -9.13
C ASP A 347 9.42 7.99 -8.58
N ALA A 348 8.54 7.59 -7.67
CA ALA A 348 8.61 6.29 -7.03
C ALA A 348 8.36 5.12 -8.00
N LYS A 349 7.62 5.32 -9.11
CA LYS A 349 7.44 4.30 -10.16
C LYS A 349 8.74 4.02 -10.90
N LYS A 350 9.42 5.10 -11.30
CA LYS A 350 10.72 5.00 -11.97
C LYS A 350 11.73 4.35 -11.04
N LYS A 351 11.81 4.83 -9.79
CA LYS A 351 12.77 4.33 -8.80
C LYS A 351 12.55 2.85 -8.45
N SER A 352 11.31 2.40 -8.26
CA SER A 352 11.04 0.99 -7.97
C SER A 352 11.48 0.05 -9.10
N LYS A 353 11.33 0.49 -10.37
CA LYS A 353 11.86 -0.25 -11.53
C LYS A 353 13.39 -0.30 -11.56
N GLU A 354 14.05 0.84 -11.33
CA GLU A 354 15.52 0.93 -11.30
C GLU A 354 16.11 0.01 -10.23
N LEU A 355 15.45 -0.06 -9.06
CA LEU A 355 15.88 -0.92 -7.95
C LEU A 355 15.45 -2.38 -8.10
N GLY A 356 14.57 -2.72 -9.05
CA GLY A 356 14.03 -4.07 -9.22
C GLY A 356 13.15 -4.53 -8.04
N ILE A 357 12.52 -3.60 -7.32
CA ILE A 357 11.66 -3.88 -6.16
C ILE A 357 10.21 -3.44 -6.41
N SER A 358 9.29 -3.96 -5.59
CA SER A 358 7.90 -3.50 -5.63
C SER A 358 7.76 -2.09 -5.04
N ALA A 359 6.74 -1.34 -5.50
CA ALA A 359 6.37 -0.05 -4.91
C ALA A 359 6.06 -0.17 -3.41
N TYR A 360 5.45 -1.29 -3.00
CA TYR A 360 5.19 -1.57 -1.58
C TYR A 360 6.49 -1.57 -0.77
N GLN A 361 7.50 -2.31 -1.23
CA GLN A 361 8.79 -2.39 -0.58
C GLN A 361 9.51 -1.04 -0.58
N LEU A 362 9.46 -0.28 -1.69
CA LEU A 362 10.07 1.05 -1.78
C LEU A 362 9.58 1.99 -0.68
N PHE A 363 8.26 2.04 -0.48
CA PHE A 363 7.67 2.94 0.52
C PHE A 363 7.84 2.43 1.95
N THR A 364 7.59 1.14 2.18
CA THR A 364 7.63 0.56 3.53
C THR A 364 9.05 0.36 4.06
N SER A 365 10.07 0.37 3.20
CA SER A 365 11.46 0.34 3.65
C SER A 365 11.91 1.64 4.33
N ILE A 366 11.28 2.78 4.00
CA ILE A 366 11.64 4.07 4.62
C ILE A 366 11.17 4.07 6.08
N THR A 367 12.14 3.97 6.99
CA THR A 367 11.89 3.81 8.42
C THR A 367 11.34 5.08 9.08
N THR A 368 10.89 4.96 10.32
CA THR A 368 10.40 6.10 11.12
C THR A 368 11.51 7.08 11.53
N ARG A 369 12.79 6.71 11.38
CA ARG A 369 13.92 7.63 11.53
C ARG A 369 13.90 8.80 10.53
N VAL A 370 13.22 8.61 9.38
CA VAL A 370 13.04 9.64 8.37
C VAL A 370 11.71 10.35 8.64
N PRO A 371 11.71 11.62 9.08
CA PRO A 371 10.48 12.37 9.32
C PRO A 371 9.68 12.53 8.03
N ARG A 372 8.34 12.52 8.15
CA ARG A 372 7.42 12.84 7.06
C ARG A 372 7.10 14.32 7.11
N VAL A 373 7.20 14.96 5.96
CA VAL A 373 6.81 16.36 5.75
C VAL A 373 5.62 16.34 4.79
N TYR A 374 4.52 16.89 5.24
CA TYR A 374 3.27 16.92 4.48
C TYR A 374 3.12 18.29 3.84
N ASP A 375 2.96 18.29 2.52
CA ASP A 375 2.68 19.46 1.72
C ASP A 375 1.18 19.51 1.39
N GLU A 376 0.51 20.53 1.91
CA GLU A 376 -0.88 20.84 1.60
C GLU A 376 -0.97 22.31 1.19
N ASP A 377 -1.21 22.56 -0.10
CA ASP A 377 -1.28 23.90 -0.71
C ASP A 377 -0.05 24.78 -0.43
N GLY A 378 1.14 24.17 -0.39
CA GLY A 378 2.40 24.85 -0.09
C GLY A 378 2.67 25.05 1.40
N LYS A 379 1.74 24.67 2.28
CA LYS A 379 1.96 24.64 3.72
C LYS A 379 2.60 23.32 4.13
N LEU A 380 3.80 23.40 4.69
CA LEU A 380 4.56 22.24 5.13
C LEU A 380 4.32 21.94 6.62
N THR A 381 3.97 20.69 6.93
CA THR A 381 3.82 20.18 8.29
C THR A 381 4.79 19.02 8.50
N GLU A 382 5.70 19.13 9.48
CA GLU A 382 6.66 18.09 9.82
C GLU A 382 6.10 17.23 10.95
N ILE A 383 6.08 15.90 10.75
CA ILE A 383 5.76 14.91 11.79
C ILE A 383 6.97 14.03 12.03
N LYS A 384 7.37 13.95 13.31
CA LYS A 384 8.40 13.03 13.82
C LYS A 384 7.70 11.89 14.53
N TYR A 385 8.18 10.68 14.30
CA TYR A 385 7.66 9.44 14.93
C TYR A 385 8.56 8.98 16.05
#